data_caf5d500b4f8e27dcff1d7018a81e1ed
#
_entry.id   caf5d500b4f8e27dcff1d7018a81e1ed
#
_cell.length_a   1.000
_cell.length_b   1.000
_cell.length_c   1.000
_cell.angle_alpha   90.00
_cell.angle_beta   90.00
_cell.angle_gamma   90.00
#
_symmetry.space_group_name_H-M   'P 1'
#
loop_
_entity.id
_entity.type
_entity.pdbx_description
1 polymer ?
#
loop_
_entity_poly.entity_id
_entity_poly.type
_entity_poly.pdbx_seq_one_letter_code
_entity_poly.pdbx_strand_id
1 'polypeptide(L)'
;LPSEDDGPLDAQIRREAVEALERGIARLPTPLRMALVLKDIVELPVADVARVLGLKTATVKTRVHRARLMLRRTIAQTLPRKDAAPPDHAKQICLDLLTAKQDALDRGIDFPVPQSEVCERCQALFATLDLGVDMCQEVGRTGLSPELRSALQAALASGR
;
A
#
# COMPACT_ATOMS: atom_id res chain seq x y z
N LEU A 1 12.70 -11.43 -6.80
CA LEU A 1 14.01 -11.21 -7.43
C LEU A 1 13.91 -9.97 -8.29
N PRO A 2 14.83 -8.98 -8.17
CA PRO A 2 14.89 -7.91 -9.14
C PRO A 2 15.18 -8.55 -10.50
N SER A 3 14.36 -8.26 -11.49
CA SER A 3 14.65 -8.65 -12.86
C SER A 3 15.94 -7.97 -13.31
N GLU A 4 16.89 -8.74 -13.82
CA GLU A 4 18.20 -8.28 -14.26
C GLU A 4 18.16 -7.31 -15.46
N ASP A 5 16.95 -6.88 -15.88
CA ASP A 5 16.71 -6.00 -17.04
C ASP A 5 16.33 -4.56 -16.69
N ASP A 6 16.30 -4.18 -15.42
CA ASP A 6 16.03 -2.79 -15.04
C ASP A 6 17.26 -1.94 -15.30
N GLY A 7 17.20 -1.11 -16.33
CA GLY A 7 18.26 -0.15 -16.66
C GLY A 7 18.50 0.85 -15.52
N PRO A 8 19.65 1.59 -15.52
CA PRO A 8 19.98 2.54 -14.44
C PRO A 8 18.90 3.59 -14.19
N LEU A 9 18.13 3.97 -15.21
CA LEU A 9 17.03 4.92 -15.11
C LEU A 9 15.85 4.33 -14.34
N ASP A 10 15.48 3.08 -14.60
CA ASP A 10 14.39 2.40 -13.91
C ASP A 10 14.72 2.16 -12.42
N ALA A 11 15.96 1.82 -12.13
CA ALA A 11 16.45 1.71 -10.75
C ALA A 11 16.42 3.06 -10.01
N GLN A 12 16.68 4.17 -10.70
CA GLN A 12 16.57 5.51 -10.13
C GLN A 12 15.12 5.88 -9.82
N ILE A 13 14.21 5.68 -10.78
CA ILE A 13 12.77 5.93 -10.62
C ILE A 13 12.22 5.11 -9.45
N ARG A 14 12.61 3.83 -9.36
CA ARG A 14 12.19 2.96 -8.27
C ARG A 14 12.67 3.47 -6.90
N ARG A 15 13.93 3.89 -6.78
CA ARG A 15 14.45 4.50 -5.54
C ARG A 15 13.67 5.73 -5.12
N GLU A 16 13.44 6.66 -6.04
CA GLU A 16 12.68 7.87 -5.77
C GLU A 16 11.25 7.56 -5.33
N ALA A 17 10.62 6.54 -5.93
CA ALA A 17 9.30 6.08 -5.56
C ALA A 17 9.28 5.46 -4.15
N VAL A 18 10.28 4.66 -3.78
CA VAL A 18 10.42 4.08 -2.42
C VAL A 18 10.62 5.18 -1.39
N GLU A 19 11.50 6.14 -1.64
CA GLU A 19 11.71 7.28 -0.74
C GLU A 19 10.45 8.13 -0.58
N ALA A 20 9.71 8.37 -1.66
CA ALA A 20 8.42 9.07 -1.61
C ALA A 20 7.38 8.28 -0.81
N LEU A 21 7.35 6.95 -0.96
CA LEU A 21 6.50 6.06 -0.17
C LEU A 21 6.81 6.18 1.33
N GLU A 22 8.07 6.08 1.73
CA GLU A 22 8.46 6.16 3.14
C GLU A 22 8.13 7.52 3.76
N ARG A 23 8.37 8.62 3.02
CA ARG A 23 7.93 9.96 3.44
C ARG A 23 6.40 10.03 3.56
N GLY A 24 5.67 9.41 2.64
CA GLY A 24 4.22 9.30 2.70
C GLY A 24 3.73 8.54 3.93
N ILE A 25 4.36 7.41 4.26
CA ILE A 25 4.05 6.61 5.45
C ILE A 25 4.33 7.44 6.72
N ALA A 26 5.45 8.15 6.79
CA ALA A 26 5.81 8.99 7.92
C ALA A 26 4.77 10.10 8.19
N ARG A 27 4.09 10.57 7.15
CA ARG A 27 3.04 11.61 7.21
C ARG A 27 1.64 11.07 7.45
N LEU A 28 1.41 9.77 7.37
CA LEU A 28 0.10 9.20 7.68
C LEU A 28 -0.30 9.52 9.14
N PRO A 29 -1.60 9.68 9.42
CA PRO A 29 -2.09 9.68 10.79
C PRO A 29 -1.58 8.45 11.54
N THR A 30 -1.14 8.61 12.78
CA THR A 30 -0.52 7.54 13.59
C THR A 30 -1.31 6.23 13.58
N PRO A 31 -2.66 6.20 13.75
CA PRO A 31 -3.40 4.95 13.71
C PRO A 31 -3.34 4.22 12.37
N LEU A 32 -3.29 4.95 11.26
CA LEU A 32 -3.17 4.37 9.91
C LEU A 32 -1.74 3.89 9.65
N ARG A 33 -0.75 4.68 10.06
CA ARG A 33 0.67 4.34 9.94
C ARG A 33 1.00 3.05 10.65
N MET A 34 0.60 2.93 11.92
CA MET A 34 0.91 1.75 12.73
C MET A 34 0.27 0.48 12.14
N ALA A 35 -1.00 0.55 11.72
CA ALA A 35 -1.66 -0.58 11.10
C ALA A 35 -0.98 -1.00 9.79
N LEU A 36 -0.64 -0.03 8.93
CA LEU A 36 0.03 -0.30 7.65
C LEU A 36 1.43 -0.90 7.84
N VAL A 37 2.24 -0.30 8.72
CA VAL A 37 3.61 -0.78 8.97
C VAL A 37 3.60 -2.23 9.46
N LEU A 38 2.74 -2.56 10.42
CA LEU A 38 2.64 -3.93 10.92
C LEU A 38 2.13 -4.90 9.86
N LYS A 39 1.17 -4.47 9.01
CA LYS A 39 0.60 -5.33 7.98
C LYS A 39 1.50 -5.50 6.76
N ASP A 40 1.96 -4.40 6.16
CA ASP A 40 2.58 -4.41 4.84
C ASP A 40 4.12 -4.37 4.87
N ILE A 41 4.74 -3.82 5.94
CA ILE A 41 6.21 -3.80 6.09
C ILE A 41 6.68 -4.99 6.93
N VAL A 42 6.06 -5.22 8.08
CA VAL A 42 6.38 -6.36 8.96
C VAL A 42 5.73 -7.66 8.48
N GLU A 43 4.72 -7.56 7.62
CA GLU A 43 3.97 -8.65 6.99
C GLU A 43 3.22 -9.54 8.00
N LEU A 44 2.74 -8.98 9.10
CA LEU A 44 1.88 -9.70 10.04
C LEU A 44 0.49 -9.98 9.45
N PRO A 45 -0.11 -11.14 9.73
CA PRO A 45 -1.51 -11.38 9.45
C PRO A 45 -2.42 -10.33 10.14
N VAL A 46 -3.55 -10.00 9.54
CA VAL A 46 -4.50 -9.02 10.10
C VAL A 46 -4.89 -9.34 11.55
N ALA A 47 -5.10 -10.61 11.88
CA ALA A 47 -5.41 -11.05 13.23
C ALA A 47 -4.30 -10.73 14.24
N ASP A 48 -3.03 -10.85 13.83
CA ASP A 48 -1.88 -10.54 14.69
C ASP A 48 -1.72 -9.04 14.86
N VAL A 49 -1.92 -8.24 13.79
CA VAL A 49 -1.96 -6.78 13.89
C VAL A 49 -3.05 -6.32 14.87
N ALA A 50 -4.24 -6.91 14.77
CA ALA A 50 -5.34 -6.62 15.68
C ALA A 50 -4.96 -6.90 17.14
N ARG A 51 -4.28 -8.01 17.39
CA ARG A 51 -3.81 -8.41 18.71
C ARG A 51 -2.76 -7.45 19.26
N VAL A 52 -1.77 -7.08 18.43
CA VAL A 52 -0.69 -6.14 18.82
C VAL A 52 -1.25 -4.75 19.14
N LEU A 53 -2.21 -4.27 18.35
CA LEU A 53 -2.80 -2.93 18.52
C LEU A 53 -3.99 -2.89 19.49
N GLY A 54 -4.47 -4.04 19.98
CA GLY A 54 -5.65 -4.10 20.83
C GLY A 54 -6.94 -3.68 20.11
N LEU A 55 -7.08 -4.04 18.82
CA LEU A 55 -8.18 -3.63 17.95
C LEU A 55 -8.95 -4.83 17.41
N LYS A 56 -10.15 -4.57 16.89
CA LYS A 56 -10.88 -5.56 16.09
C LYS A 56 -10.25 -5.68 14.69
N THR A 57 -10.30 -6.89 14.11
CA THR A 57 -9.78 -7.15 12.76
C THR A 57 -10.42 -6.23 11.70
N ALA A 58 -11.72 -5.96 11.80
CA ALA A 58 -12.42 -5.03 10.91
C ALA A 58 -11.83 -3.60 10.97
N THR A 59 -11.45 -3.14 12.16
CA THR A 59 -10.82 -1.82 12.35
C THR A 59 -9.44 -1.80 11.72
N VAL A 60 -8.65 -2.86 11.89
CA VAL A 60 -7.33 -2.98 11.24
C VAL A 60 -7.47 -2.94 9.73
N LYS A 61 -8.36 -3.74 9.14
CA LYS A 61 -8.63 -3.73 7.69
C LYS A 61 -8.98 -2.34 7.20
N THR A 62 -9.90 -1.64 7.85
CA THR A 62 -10.28 -0.28 7.49
C THR A 62 -9.10 0.68 7.52
N ARG A 63 -8.25 0.60 8.55
CA ARG A 63 -7.05 1.46 8.66
C ARG A 63 -6.03 1.17 7.58
N VAL A 64 -5.73 -0.09 7.33
CA VAL A 64 -4.80 -0.51 6.27
C VAL A 64 -5.31 -0.11 4.90
N HIS A 65 -6.59 -0.35 4.59
CA HIS A 65 -7.21 0.02 3.32
C HIS A 65 -7.13 1.53 3.06
N ARG A 66 -7.46 2.34 4.07
CA ARG A 66 -7.33 3.81 3.97
C ARG A 66 -5.89 4.26 3.77
N ALA A 67 -4.96 3.68 4.52
CA ALA A 67 -3.55 4.00 4.41
C ALA A 67 -3.01 3.71 3.00
N ARG A 68 -3.33 2.54 2.43
CA ARG A 68 -2.94 2.18 1.07
C ARG A 68 -3.49 3.15 0.02
N LEU A 69 -4.76 3.57 0.15
CA LEU A 69 -5.36 4.54 -0.76
C LEU A 69 -4.71 5.93 -0.65
N MET A 70 -4.32 6.35 0.55
CA MET A 70 -3.58 7.60 0.73
C MET A 70 -2.19 7.52 0.09
N LEU A 71 -1.46 6.43 0.32
CA LEU A 71 -0.13 6.23 -0.26
C LEU A 71 -0.16 6.07 -1.78
N ARG A 72 -1.21 5.46 -2.33
CA ARG A 72 -1.38 5.37 -3.78
C ARG A 72 -1.25 6.73 -4.46
N ARG A 73 -1.80 7.78 -3.87
CA ARG A 73 -1.69 9.14 -4.43
C ARG A 73 -0.25 9.62 -4.46
N THR A 74 0.52 9.34 -3.42
CA THR A 74 1.94 9.68 -3.35
C THR A 74 2.74 8.92 -4.41
N ILE A 75 2.51 7.61 -4.54
CA ILE A 75 3.18 6.78 -5.56
C ILE A 75 2.82 7.25 -6.97
N ALA A 76 1.54 7.52 -7.23
CA ALA A 76 1.08 7.97 -8.54
C ALA A 76 1.70 9.30 -8.97
N GLN A 77 2.14 10.15 -8.04
CA GLN A 77 2.84 11.40 -8.36
C GLN A 77 4.28 11.18 -8.82
N THR A 78 4.89 10.05 -8.50
CA THR A 78 6.26 9.70 -8.91
C THR A 78 6.30 8.89 -10.20
N LEU A 79 5.15 8.41 -10.67
CA LEU A 79 5.04 7.64 -11.91
C LEU A 79 4.72 8.56 -13.11
N PRO A 80 5.06 8.14 -14.34
CA PRO A 80 4.62 8.84 -15.55
C PRO A 80 3.10 9.02 -15.54
N ARG A 81 2.63 10.25 -15.77
CA ARG A 81 1.20 10.55 -15.81
C ARG A 81 0.56 9.87 -17.02
N LYS A 82 -0.46 9.05 -16.76
CA LYS A 82 -1.44 8.62 -17.74
C LYS A 82 -2.77 9.25 -17.38
N ASP A 83 -3.50 9.74 -18.36
CA ASP A 83 -4.87 10.18 -18.14
C ASP A 83 -5.70 9.02 -17.61
N ALA A 84 -6.47 9.28 -16.55
CA ALA A 84 -7.34 8.26 -15.99
C ALA A 84 -8.47 7.95 -16.98
N ALA A 85 -8.57 6.69 -17.40
CA ALA A 85 -9.68 6.23 -18.20
C ALA A 85 -11.02 6.49 -17.46
N PRO A 86 -12.11 6.78 -18.19
CA PRO A 86 -13.43 6.87 -17.59
C PRO A 86 -13.84 5.51 -16.99
N PRO A 87 -14.70 5.49 -15.97
CA PRO A 87 -15.22 4.24 -15.44
C PRO A 87 -16.20 3.59 -16.43
N ASP A 88 -16.04 2.29 -16.67
CA ASP A 88 -16.95 1.51 -17.52
C ASP A 88 -18.12 0.89 -16.73
N HIS A 89 -18.06 0.94 -15.41
CA HIS A 89 -19.04 0.33 -14.51
C HIS A 89 -19.66 1.35 -13.57
N ALA A 90 -20.81 1.00 -13.03
CA ALA A 90 -21.45 1.76 -11.97
C ALA A 90 -20.51 1.87 -10.75
N LYS A 91 -20.56 2.99 -10.03
CA LYS A 91 -19.69 3.28 -8.88
C LYS A 91 -19.69 2.15 -7.86
N GLN A 92 -20.84 1.52 -7.58
CA GLN A 92 -20.93 0.43 -6.60
C GLN A 92 -20.09 -0.78 -7.03
N ILE A 93 -20.11 -1.16 -8.30
CA ILE A 93 -19.29 -2.26 -8.83
C ILE A 93 -17.79 -1.96 -8.62
N CYS A 94 -17.36 -0.73 -8.92
CA CYS A 94 -15.98 -0.33 -8.69
C CYS A 94 -15.58 -0.39 -7.20
N LEU A 95 -16.48 -0.02 -6.28
CA LEU A 95 -16.25 -0.11 -4.84
C LEU A 95 -16.17 -1.57 -4.35
N ASP A 96 -17.03 -2.43 -4.88
CA ASP A 96 -17.03 -3.86 -4.55
C ASP A 96 -15.75 -4.54 -5.05
N LEU A 97 -15.30 -4.21 -6.27
CA LEU A 97 -14.03 -4.68 -6.83
C LEU A 97 -12.83 -4.18 -6.00
N LEU A 98 -12.86 -2.92 -5.56
CA LEU A 98 -11.81 -2.36 -4.70
C LEU A 98 -11.76 -3.09 -3.35
N THR A 99 -12.91 -3.35 -2.75
CA THR A 99 -13.00 -4.11 -1.49
C THR A 99 -12.42 -5.51 -1.65
N ALA A 100 -12.81 -6.22 -2.72
CA ALA A 100 -12.27 -7.54 -3.04
C ALA A 100 -10.76 -7.52 -3.28
N LYS A 101 -10.25 -6.50 -3.97
CA LYS A 101 -8.80 -6.31 -4.19
C LYS A 101 -8.06 -6.11 -2.87
N GLN A 102 -8.56 -5.27 -1.99
CA GLN A 102 -7.96 -5.03 -0.69
C GLN A 102 -7.96 -6.29 0.19
N ASP A 103 -9.06 -7.06 0.16
CA ASP A 103 -9.12 -8.34 0.87
C ASP A 103 -8.14 -9.37 0.32
N ALA A 104 -7.93 -9.42 -0.99
CA ALA A 104 -6.91 -10.27 -1.60
C ALA A 104 -5.50 -9.90 -1.14
N LEU A 105 -5.19 -8.59 -1.10
CA LEU A 105 -3.91 -8.07 -0.58
C LEU A 105 -3.72 -8.42 0.91
N ASP A 106 -4.77 -8.31 1.73
CA ASP A 106 -4.71 -8.65 3.15
C ASP A 106 -4.41 -10.15 3.39
N ARG A 107 -4.89 -11.01 2.50
CA ARG A 107 -4.71 -12.46 2.56
C ARG A 107 -3.46 -12.95 1.84
N GLY A 108 -2.77 -12.07 1.09
CA GLY A 108 -1.62 -12.45 0.27
C GLY A 108 -1.96 -13.44 -0.84
N ILE A 109 -3.14 -13.30 -1.44
CA ILE A 109 -3.61 -14.14 -2.55
C ILE A 109 -3.81 -13.31 -3.82
N ASP A 110 -3.83 -14.01 -4.96
CA ASP A 110 -4.15 -13.39 -6.24
C ASP A 110 -5.58 -12.82 -6.24
N PHE A 111 -5.75 -11.73 -6.97
CA PHE A 111 -7.06 -11.12 -7.11
C PHE A 111 -7.99 -12.06 -7.91
N PRO A 112 -9.14 -12.46 -7.33
CA PRO A 112 -9.94 -13.57 -7.88
C PRO A 112 -10.79 -13.20 -9.10
N VAL A 113 -10.82 -11.92 -9.50
CA VAL A 113 -11.60 -11.46 -10.65
C VAL A 113 -10.71 -11.38 -11.89
N PRO A 114 -11.11 -11.99 -13.03
CA PRO A 114 -10.36 -11.89 -14.26
C PRO A 114 -10.13 -10.45 -14.71
N GLN A 115 -8.94 -10.15 -15.21
CA GLN A 115 -8.60 -8.80 -15.65
C GLN A 115 -9.55 -8.26 -16.73
N SER A 116 -10.10 -9.14 -17.57
CA SER A 116 -11.10 -8.80 -18.59
C SER A 116 -12.42 -8.26 -18.04
N GLU A 117 -12.72 -8.53 -16.76
CA GLU A 117 -13.92 -8.05 -16.07
C GLU A 117 -13.70 -6.76 -15.29
N VAL A 118 -12.45 -6.28 -15.26
CA VAL A 118 -12.05 -5.08 -14.55
C VAL A 118 -11.80 -3.96 -15.56
N CYS A 119 -12.49 -2.83 -15.45
CA CYS A 119 -12.29 -1.71 -16.36
C CYS A 119 -10.85 -1.14 -16.23
N GLU A 120 -10.35 -0.51 -17.29
CA GLU A 120 -8.99 0.03 -17.37
C GLU A 120 -8.65 0.95 -16.19
N ARG A 121 -9.62 1.77 -15.77
CA ARG A 121 -9.44 2.65 -14.60
C ARG A 121 -9.16 1.87 -13.31
N CYS A 122 -9.93 0.82 -13.05
CA CYS A 122 -9.73 -0.02 -11.88
C CYS A 122 -8.44 -0.85 -11.98
N GLN A 123 -8.08 -1.32 -13.18
CA GLN A 123 -6.81 -2.01 -13.41
C GLN A 123 -5.62 -1.12 -13.06
N ALA A 124 -5.63 0.15 -13.49
CA ALA A 124 -4.59 1.11 -13.15
C ALA A 124 -4.50 1.39 -11.64
N LEU A 125 -5.65 1.52 -10.98
CA LEU A 125 -5.71 1.67 -9.52
C LEU A 125 -5.12 0.44 -8.82
N PHE A 126 -5.50 -0.76 -9.22
CA PHE A 126 -5.07 -2.01 -8.60
C PHE A 126 -3.57 -2.25 -8.79
N ALA A 127 -3.04 -1.96 -9.99
CA ALA A 127 -1.60 -2.02 -10.25
C ALA A 127 -0.80 -1.10 -9.29
N THR A 128 -1.31 0.09 -9.00
CA THR A 128 -0.67 1.01 -8.06
C THR A 128 -0.77 0.54 -6.61
N LEU A 129 -1.87 -0.13 -6.24
CA LEU A 129 -1.99 -0.77 -4.92
C LEU A 129 -1.01 -1.94 -4.76
N ASP A 130 -0.90 -2.80 -5.77
CA ASP A 130 0.07 -3.90 -5.80
C ASP A 130 1.50 -3.37 -5.65
N LEU A 131 1.86 -2.36 -6.44
CA LEU A 131 3.16 -1.71 -6.36
C LEU A 131 3.44 -1.15 -4.97
N GLY A 132 2.46 -0.51 -4.33
CA GLY A 132 2.59 0.03 -2.98
C GLY A 132 2.88 -1.05 -1.93
N VAL A 133 2.20 -2.19 -2.02
CA VAL A 133 2.45 -3.34 -1.12
C VAL A 133 3.84 -3.93 -1.38
N ASP A 134 4.22 -4.13 -2.64
CA ASP A 134 5.55 -4.66 -3.01
C ASP A 134 6.68 -3.74 -2.49
N MET A 135 6.51 -2.43 -2.61
CA MET A 135 7.46 -1.44 -2.10
C MET A 135 7.54 -1.46 -0.56
N CYS A 136 6.42 -1.62 0.13
CA CYS A 136 6.41 -1.79 1.59
C CYS A 136 7.18 -3.05 2.02
N GLN A 137 7.00 -4.15 1.31
CA GLN A 137 7.74 -5.40 1.56
C GLN A 137 9.24 -5.22 1.29
N GLU A 138 9.60 -4.47 0.25
CA GLU A 138 11.00 -4.14 -0.02
C GLU A 138 11.61 -3.32 1.11
N VAL A 139 10.92 -2.31 1.62
CA VAL A 139 11.34 -1.54 2.80
C VAL A 139 11.54 -2.45 4.01
N GLY A 140 10.67 -3.41 4.23
CA GLY A 140 10.81 -4.42 5.30
C GLY A 140 12.07 -5.26 5.18
N ARG A 141 12.50 -5.58 3.96
CA ARG A 141 13.73 -6.36 3.69
C ARG A 141 15.00 -5.52 3.74
N THR A 142 14.96 -4.29 3.25
CA THR A 142 16.14 -3.42 3.11
C THR A 142 16.37 -2.51 4.31
N GLY A 143 15.36 -2.31 5.13
CA GLY A 143 15.39 -1.45 6.32
C GLY A 143 14.69 -0.10 6.14
N LEU A 144 14.27 0.47 7.26
CA LEU A 144 13.56 1.74 7.30
C LEU A 144 14.50 2.92 7.12
N SER A 145 14.05 3.95 6.39
CA SER A 145 14.74 5.24 6.37
C SER A 145 14.79 5.88 7.78
N PRO A 146 15.78 6.76 8.04
CA PRO A 146 15.85 7.48 9.32
C PRO A 146 14.58 8.27 9.64
N GLU A 147 13.94 8.88 8.63
CA GLU A 147 12.71 9.65 8.79
C GLU A 147 11.55 8.75 9.26
N LEU A 148 11.32 7.62 8.57
CA LEU A 148 10.25 6.69 8.94
C LEU A 148 10.52 6.06 10.30
N ARG A 149 11.76 5.69 10.58
CA ARG A 149 12.16 5.15 11.89
C ARG A 149 11.85 6.13 13.02
N SER A 150 12.22 7.41 12.86
CA SER A 150 11.93 8.46 13.83
C SER A 150 10.45 8.64 14.06
N ALA A 151 9.65 8.63 12.98
CA ALA A 151 8.20 8.77 13.07
C ALA A 151 7.54 7.60 13.84
N LEU A 152 8.04 6.37 13.66
CA LEU A 152 7.56 5.20 14.39
C LEU A 152 7.98 5.22 15.87
N GLN A 153 9.22 5.62 16.16
CA GLN A 153 9.69 5.77 17.53
C GLN A 153 8.90 6.83 18.30
N ALA A 154 8.60 7.96 17.68
CA ALA A 154 7.77 9.00 18.27
C ALA A 154 6.34 8.50 18.55
N ALA A 155 5.75 7.70 17.66
CA ALA A 155 4.45 7.10 17.86
C ALA A 155 4.42 6.12 19.03
N LEU A 156 5.47 5.29 19.17
CA LEU A 156 5.61 4.35 20.31
C LEU A 156 5.82 5.07 21.64
N ALA A 157 6.62 6.13 21.65
CA ALA A 157 6.89 6.92 22.86
C ALA A 157 5.65 7.68 23.36
N SER A 158 4.72 8.05 22.46
CA SER A 158 3.47 8.72 22.83
C SER A 158 2.39 7.78 23.38
N GLY A 159 2.63 6.47 23.42
CA GLY A 159 1.71 5.47 23.96
C GLY A 159 0.40 5.29 23.18
N ARG A 160 0.41 5.59 21.90
CA ARG A 160 -0.78 5.54 21.03
C ARG A 160 -0.56 4.61 19.84
#